data_66cff8104857856eb3c357701f231eb2
#
_entry.id   66cff8104857856eb3c357701f231eb2
#
_cell.length_a   1.000
_cell.length_b   1.000
_cell.length_c   1.000
_cell.angle_alpha   90.00
_cell.angle_beta   90.00
_cell.angle_gamma   90.00
#
_symmetry.space_group_name_H-M   'P 1'
#
loop_
_entity.id
_entity.type
_entity.pdbx_description
1 polymer ?
#
loop_
_entity_poly.entity_id
_entity_poly.type
_entity_poly.pdbx_seq_one_letter_code
_entity_poly.pdbx_strand_id
1 'polypeptide(L)'
;MNVNDKEGRMSNRHRGTGVGLGILAVAAAALIAVAVAAGGTRQAACGDVILNENSWVGSTANVYVLKNVLEKRLKCKVKVLNITENQPSFQAMADGKIDVVLEDWDNTLVPSNKKYLTSKSVINVGGNGITGVIGWYIPTYVLKQNPSFKTWKGLKGKESVFKSPESGSQGMFLGGDPSYVQKDRALIKELGLNLKHVVAGAEPAQVARWTQLYKQKKPVLFYWYDPQYLNAVYDLVRIQLPKRFKGCLDDEKIAGNHACEYPSYGLDKLVSGEFAKSGSPALKVIRKFKWTSDDQNFVANLISGKKVAKDKAAAAWVAKNKATVNAWLK
;
A
#
# COMPACT_ATOMS: atom_id res chain seq x y z
N MET A 1 -33.13 -49.64 -30.71
CA MET A 1 -32.30 -50.77 -31.05
C MET A 1 -31.43 -51.04 -29.86
N ASN A 2 -31.92 -51.86 -28.97
CA ASN A 2 -31.49 -53.24 -28.63
C ASN A 2 -30.12 -53.25 -27.99
N VAL A 3 -30.01 -53.51 -26.71
CA VAL A 3 -30.41 -54.67 -25.87
C VAL A 3 -29.18 -55.52 -25.50
N ASN A 4 -29.05 -55.75 -24.24
CA ASN A 4 -28.81 -56.92 -23.39
C ASN A 4 -27.44 -56.97 -22.69
N ASP A 5 -27.45 -56.97 -21.37
CA ASP A 5 -27.80 -58.06 -20.37
C ASP A 5 -26.77 -59.17 -20.29
N LYS A 6 -26.32 -59.41 -19.08
CA LYS A 6 -26.39 -60.68 -18.27
C LYS A 6 -25.31 -60.66 -17.21
N GLU A 7 -25.60 -60.61 -15.92
CA GLU A 7 -25.99 -61.61 -14.94
C GLU A 7 -25.08 -62.83 -14.81
N GLY A 8 -24.82 -63.22 -13.55
CA GLY A 8 -24.36 -64.48 -13.08
C GLY A 8 -23.53 -64.41 -11.81
N ARG A 9 -23.94 -64.45 -10.65
CA ARG A 9 -24.61 -65.27 -9.64
C ARG A 9 -23.88 -66.59 -9.25
N MET A 10 -23.85 -66.79 -7.93
CA MET A 10 -23.76 -68.03 -7.10
C MET A 10 -22.36 -68.47 -6.63
N SER A 11 -22.12 -68.65 -5.37
CA SER A 11 -22.69 -69.44 -4.24
C SER A 11 -21.76 -70.59 -3.85
N ASN A 12 -21.28 -70.70 -2.65
CA ASN A 12 -21.67 -71.72 -1.63
C ASN A 12 -20.63 -71.88 -0.50
N ARG A 13 -21.09 -71.79 0.68
CA ARG A 13 -21.00 -72.58 1.90
C ARG A 13 -19.95 -73.71 1.96
N HIS A 14 -19.22 -73.81 3.08
CA HIS A 14 -19.33 -75.00 3.98
C HIS A 14 -18.86 -74.74 5.41
N ARG A 15 -19.55 -75.42 6.33
CA ARG A 15 -19.41 -75.46 7.80
C ARG A 15 -18.27 -76.42 8.21
N GLY A 16 -17.69 -76.16 9.39
CA GLY A 16 -16.89 -77.17 10.11
C GLY A 16 -16.65 -76.71 11.56
N THR A 17 -17.28 -77.42 12.45
CA THR A 17 -17.27 -77.43 13.93
C THR A 17 -15.98 -77.97 14.49
N GLY A 18 -15.50 -77.50 15.64
CA GLY A 18 -14.44 -78.12 16.43
C GLY A 18 -14.17 -77.42 17.76
N VAL A 19 -14.58 -78.05 18.85
CA VAL A 19 -14.48 -77.69 20.26
C VAL A 19 -13.05 -77.88 20.78
N GLY A 20 -12.58 -77.03 21.69
CA GLY A 20 -11.36 -77.29 22.47
C GLY A 20 -11.13 -76.27 23.57
N LEU A 21 -11.47 -76.58 24.82
CA LEU A 21 -11.16 -75.82 26.03
C LEU A 21 -9.65 -75.76 26.28
N GLY A 22 -9.21 -74.59 26.74
CA GLY A 22 -7.87 -74.44 27.32
C GLY A 22 -7.76 -73.06 28.06
N ILE A 23 -8.03 -73.14 29.37
CA ILE A 23 -7.84 -71.96 30.28
C ILE A 23 -6.37 -71.84 30.60
N LEU A 24 -5.76 -70.76 30.29
CA LEU A 24 -4.49 -70.26 30.92
C LEU A 24 -4.57 -68.78 31.12
N ALA A 25 -4.71 -68.44 32.42
CA ALA A 25 -4.65 -67.05 32.88
C ALA A 25 -3.20 -66.59 32.82
N VAL A 26 -2.92 -65.56 32.02
CA VAL A 26 -1.67 -64.74 32.08
C VAL A 26 -2.06 -63.35 32.40
N ALA A 27 -1.70 -62.89 33.60
CA ALA A 27 -1.80 -61.50 34.02
C ALA A 27 -0.81 -60.66 33.22
N ALA A 28 -1.31 -59.90 32.25
CA ALA A 28 -0.53 -58.89 31.57
C ALA A 28 -0.79 -57.52 32.25
N ALA A 29 0.22 -57.04 32.98
CA ALA A 29 0.22 -55.66 33.52
C ALA A 29 0.21 -54.70 32.36
N ALA A 30 -0.91 -54.01 32.15
CA ALA A 30 -1.01 -52.93 31.19
C ALA A 30 -0.27 -51.68 31.73
N LEU A 31 0.94 -51.46 31.28
CA LEU A 31 1.62 -50.17 31.39
C LEU A 31 0.89 -49.18 30.49
N ILE A 32 0.03 -48.35 31.09
CA ILE A 32 -0.54 -47.20 30.45
C ILE A 32 0.58 -46.17 30.33
N ALA A 33 1.26 -46.14 29.18
CA ALA A 33 2.12 -45.02 28.80
C ALA A 33 1.23 -43.80 28.56
N VAL A 34 1.10 -42.95 29.55
CA VAL A 34 0.54 -41.61 29.36
C VAL A 34 1.52 -40.85 28.48
N ALA A 35 1.26 -40.86 27.17
CA ALA A 35 1.89 -39.94 26.26
C ALA A 35 1.42 -38.53 26.63
N VAL A 36 2.23 -37.81 27.43
CA VAL A 36 2.09 -36.37 27.57
C VAL A 36 2.36 -35.78 26.20
N ALA A 37 1.30 -35.58 25.44
CA ALA A 37 1.35 -34.78 24.25
C ALA A 37 1.79 -33.38 24.71
N ALA A 38 3.09 -33.09 24.57
CA ALA A 38 3.58 -31.74 24.63
C ALA A 38 2.83 -30.96 23.54
N GLY A 39 1.76 -30.30 23.95
CA GLY A 39 0.95 -29.41 23.14
C GLY A 39 1.77 -28.18 22.78
N GLY A 40 2.80 -28.37 21.96
CA GLY A 40 3.39 -27.28 21.24
C GLY A 40 2.29 -26.72 20.36
N THR A 41 1.81 -25.52 20.66
CA THR A 41 0.93 -24.78 19.76
C THR A 41 1.64 -24.72 18.42
N ARG A 42 1.24 -25.57 17.47
CA ARG A 42 1.70 -25.47 16.09
C ARG A 42 1.34 -24.07 15.63
N GLN A 43 2.32 -23.20 15.55
CA GLN A 43 2.13 -21.88 14.97
C GLN A 43 1.49 -22.09 13.60
N ALA A 44 0.32 -21.50 13.38
CA ALA A 44 -0.39 -21.60 12.13
C ALA A 44 0.58 -21.29 10.98
N ALA A 45 0.57 -22.12 9.93
CA ALA A 45 1.37 -21.84 8.74
C ALA A 45 0.99 -20.46 8.21
N CYS A 46 1.98 -19.65 7.81
CA CYS A 46 1.71 -18.28 7.37
C CYS A 46 0.78 -18.23 6.15
N GLY A 47 0.87 -19.22 5.26
CA GLY A 47 0.07 -19.26 4.04
C GLY A 47 0.50 -18.24 2.99
N ASP A 48 -0.41 -17.99 2.06
CA ASP A 48 -0.27 -16.96 1.02
C ASP A 48 -0.63 -15.60 1.61
N VAL A 49 0.09 -14.55 1.19
CA VAL A 49 -0.19 -13.14 1.52
C VAL A 49 -0.05 -12.31 0.25
N ILE A 50 -1.07 -11.55 -0.09
CA ILE A 50 -1.10 -10.75 -1.31
C ILE A 50 -1.02 -9.27 -0.94
N LEU A 51 0.12 -8.64 -1.24
CA LEU A 51 0.38 -7.23 -0.97
C LEU A 51 0.05 -6.39 -2.19
N ASN A 52 -0.58 -5.23 -1.98
CA ASN A 52 -0.77 -4.24 -3.04
C ASN A 52 0.43 -3.28 -3.10
N GLU A 53 1.04 -3.13 -4.28
CA GLU A 53 2.04 -2.12 -4.59
C GLU A 53 1.35 -0.99 -5.36
N ASN A 54 1.21 0.18 -4.75
CA ASN A 54 0.72 1.38 -5.42
C ASN A 54 1.80 1.96 -6.36
N SER A 55 1.43 2.90 -7.22
CA SER A 55 2.25 3.37 -8.34
C SER A 55 3.34 4.40 -7.97
N TRP A 56 3.71 4.51 -6.69
CA TRP A 56 4.81 5.37 -6.22
C TRP A 56 5.85 4.59 -5.41
N VAL A 57 7.07 5.10 -5.40
CA VAL A 57 8.22 4.37 -4.87
C VAL A 57 8.18 4.16 -3.35
N GLY A 58 7.50 5.03 -2.60
CA GLY A 58 7.27 4.86 -1.16
C GLY A 58 6.50 3.57 -0.88
N SER A 59 5.39 3.36 -1.59
CA SER A 59 4.63 2.11 -1.51
C SER A 59 5.47 0.89 -1.89
N THR A 60 6.25 0.99 -2.97
CA THR A 60 7.20 -0.07 -3.35
C THR A 60 8.15 -0.42 -2.21
N ALA A 61 8.71 0.59 -1.53
CA ALA A 61 9.62 0.37 -0.40
C ALA A 61 8.94 -0.37 0.76
N ASN A 62 7.73 0.06 1.16
CA ASN A 62 6.93 -0.59 2.20
C ASN A 62 6.68 -2.07 1.86
N VAL A 63 6.19 -2.32 0.64
CA VAL A 63 5.79 -3.66 0.18
C VAL A 63 6.98 -4.61 0.18
N TYR A 64 8.12 -4.22 -0.39
CA TYR A 64 9.26 -5.13 -0.51
C TYR A 64 10.00 -5.36 0.81
N VAL A 65 10.02 -4.39 1.71
CA VAL A 65 10.55 -4.61 3.07
C VAL A 65 9.66 -5.57 3.84
N LEU A 66 8.34 -5.38 3.83
CA LEU A 66 7.43 -6.31 4.49
C LEU A 66 7.50 -7.70 3.85
N LYS A 67 7.48 -7.79 2.50
CA LYS A 67 7.65 -9.07 1.77
C LYS A 67 8.89 -9.82 2.25
N ASN A 68 10.05 -9.14 2.31
CA ASN A 68 11.30 -9.75 2.78
C ASN A 68 11.15 -10.33 4.19
N VAL A 69 10.55 -9.59 5.12
CA VAL A 69 10.34 -10.05 6.51
C VAL A 69 9.40 -11.23 6.54
N LEU A 70 8.25 -11.19 5.87
CA LEU A 70 7.27 -12.27 5.86
C LEU A 70 7.85 -13.57 5.26
N GLU A 71 8.54 -13.48 4.14
CA GLU A 71 9.13 -14.65 3.47
C GLU A 71 10.30 -15.24 4.28
N LYS A 72 11.23 -14.39 4.76
CA LYS A 72 12.44 -14.88 5.42
C LYS A 72 12.22 -15.32 6.87
N ARG A 73 11.33 -14.64 7.60
CA ARG A 73 11.14 -14.86 9.03
C ARG A 73 9.92 -15.73 9.36
N LEU A 74 8.84 -15.62 8.60
CA LEU A 74 7.59 -16.37 8.83
C LEU A 74 7.34 -17.48 7.79
N LYS A 75 8.16 -17.55 6.72
CA LYS A 75 8.00 -18.52 5.62
C LYS A 75 6.66 -18.40 4.90
N CYS A 76 6.10 -17.19 4.84
CA CYS A 76 4.92 -16.91 4.04
C CYS A 76 5.24 -17.00 2.54
N LYS A 77 4.24 -17.29 1.72
CA LYS A 77 4.29 -17.14 0.26
C LYS A 77 3.71 -15.75 -0.06
N VAL A 78 4.55 -14.81 -0.47
CA VAL A 78 4.11 -13.44 -0.72
C VAL A 78 3.98 -13.18 -2.22
N LYS A 79 2.80 -12.73 -2.64
CA LYS A 79 2.53 -12.20 -3.98
C LYS A 79 2.42 -10.68 -3.91
N VAL A 80 2.85 -10.00 -4.96
CA VAL A 80 2.69 -8.54 -5.08
C VAL A 80 1.85 -8.27 -6.33
N LEU A 81 0.78 -7.53 -6.14
CA LEU A 81 -0.10 -7.07 -7.23
C LEU A 81 -0.10 -5.55 -7.28
N ASN A 82 -0.34 -5.00 -8.46
CA ASN A 82 -0.50 -3.56 -8.67
C ASN A 82 -1.97 -3.27 -8.97
N ILE A 83 -2.73 -2.91 -7.95
CA ILE A 83 -4.09 -2.43 -8.09
C ILE A 83 -4.07 -0.93 -7.81
N THR A 84 -4.71 -0.17 -8.68
CA THR A 84 -4.85 1.28 -8.52
C THR A 84 -5.44 1.62 -7.16
N GLU A 85 -4.88 2.62 -6.49
CA GLU A 85 -5.32 3.03 -5.16
C GLU A 85 -6.77 3.57 -5.17
N ASN A 86 -7.30 3.86 -3.97
CA ASN A 86 -8.65 4.30 -3.71
C ASN A 86 -9.68 3.20 -4.03
N GLN A 87 -10.81 3.51 -4.66
CA GLN A 87 -11.92 2.55 -4.83
C GLN A 87 -11.51 1.20 -5.44
N PRO A 88 -10.66 1.10 -6.48
CA PRO A 88 -10.24 -0.18 -7.03
C PRO A 88 -9.53 -1.08 -5.99
N SER A 89 -8.64 -0.54 -5.16
CA SER A 89 -7.96 -1.33 -4.13
C SER A 89 -8.90 -1.77 -3.01
N PHE A 90 -9.86 -0.94 -2.61
CA PHE A 90 -10.89 -1.29 -1.63
C PHE A 90 -11.80 -2.41 -2.14
N GLN A 91 -12.22 -2.34 -3.42
CA GLN A 91 -12.98 -3.41 -4.04
C GLN A 91 -12.16 -4.69 -4.13
N ALA A 92 -10.89 -4.61 -4.53
CA ALA A 92 -10.01 -5.77 -4.62
C ALA A 92 -9.78 -6.45 -3.25
N MET A 93 -9.69 -5.68 -2.16
CA MET A 93 -9.66 -6.24 -0.80
C MET A 93 -10.98 -6.91 -0.43
N ALA A 94 -12.12 -6.30 -0.76
CA ALA A 94 -13.44 -6.88 -0.50
C ALA A 94 -13.69 -8.17 -1.28
N ASP A 95 -13.10 -8.29 -2.47
CA ASP A 95 -13.17 -9.46 -3.34
C ASP A 95 -12.11 -10.53 -3.01
N GLY A 96 -11.27 -10.34 -1.98
CA GLY A 96 -10.20 -11.27 -1.61
C GLY A 96 -9.04 -11.34 -2.62
N LYS A 97 -8.91 -10.37 -3.53
CA LYS A 97 -7.84 -10.33 -4.55
C LYS A 97 -6.53 -9.79 -3.99
N ILE A 98 -6.58 -8.93 -3.00
CA ILE A 98 -5.43 -8.43 -2.23
C ILE A 98 -5.75 -8.48 -0.74
N ASP A 99 -4.72 -8.75 0.06
CA ASP A 99 -4.86 -8.87 1.51
C ASP A 99 -4.48 -7.58 2.23
N VAL A 100 -3.50 -6.83 1.71
CA VAL A 100 -2.86 -5.73 2.44
C VAL A 100 -2.52 -4.56 1.53
N VAL A 101 -2.84 -3.36 2.01
CA VAL A 101 -2.32 -2.07 1.56
C VAL A 101 -1.50 -1.48 2.71
N LEU A 102 -0.25 -1.06 2.46
CA LEU A 102 0.68 -0.60 3.51
C LEU A 102 0.81 0.92 3.61
N GLU A 103 0.21 1.64 2.68
CA GLU A 103 0.32 3.10 2.61
C GLU A 103 -0.96 3.66 2.01
N ASP A 104 -1.95 3.89 2.86
CA ASP A 104 -3.20 4.56 2.53
C ASP A 104 -3.14 6.02 2.95
N TRP A 105 -3.44 6.91 2.00
CA TRP A 105 -3.45 8.37 2.16
C TRP A 105 -4.86 8.88 2.42
N ASP A 106 -5.46 8.48 3.56
CA ASP A 106 -6.82 8.83 3.99
C ASP A 106 -7.95 8.44 3.00
N ASN A 107 -7.72 7.47 2.10
CA ASN A 107 -8.80 6.95 1.24
C ASN A 107 -9.93 6.31 2.05
N THR A 108 -9.68 5.95 3.32
CA THR A 108 -10.71 5.52 4.28
C THR A 108 -11.74 6.61 4.56
N LEU A 109 -11.41 7.88 4.37
CA LEU A 109 -12.30 9.03 4.56
C LEU A 109 -13.13 9.36 3.32
N VAL A 110 -12.80 8.78 2.17
CA VAL A 110 -13.55 8.98 0.91
C VAL A 110 -14.95 8.36 1.04
N PRO A 111 -16.03 9.11 0.82
CA PRO A 111 -17.40 8.62 1.03
C PRO A 111 -17.75 7.33 0.30
N SER A 112 -17.26 7.15 -0.94
CA SER A 112 -17.48 5.94 -1.73
C SER A 112 -16.86 4.68 -1.12
N ASN A 113 -15.85 4.83 -0.25
CA ASN A 113 -15.16 3.73 0.42
C ASN A 113 -15.78 3.36 1.78
N LYS A 114 -16.66 4.21 2.32
CA LYS A 114 -17.30 3.99 3.63
C LYS A 114 -18.01 2.63 3.72
N LYS A 115 -18.63 2.16 2.64
CA LYS A 115 -19.30 0.86 2.60
C LYS A 115 -18.38 -0.31 2.96
N TYR A 116 -17.12 -0.29 2.53
CA TYR A 116 -16.16 -1.35 2.79
C TYR A 116 -15.70 -1.38 4.25
N LEU A 117 -15.59 -0.21 4.88
CA LEU A 117 -15.25 -0.10 6.31
C LEU A 117 -16.44 -0.51 7.19
N THR A 118 -17.65 -0.11 6.83
CA THR A 118 -18.88 -0.47 7.55
C THR A 118 -19.14 -1.98 7.50
N SER A 119 -18.97 -2.61 6.34
CA SER A 119 -19.09 -4.07 6.18
C SER A 119 -17.93 -4.86 6.77
N LYS A 120 -16.85 -4.17 7.17
CA LYS A 120 -15.59 -4.77 7.61
C LYS A 120 -14.94 -5.65 6.53
N SER A 121 -15.26 -5.44 5.25
CA SER A 121 -14.52 -6.06 4.14
C SER A 121 -13.13 -5.44 3.95
N VAL A 122 -12.95 -4.20 4.44
CA VAL A 122 -11.65 -3.54 4.62
C VAL A 122 -11.53 -3.07 6.07
N ILE A 123 -10.38 -3.31 6.69
CA ILE A 123 -10.11 -2.97 8.09
C ILE A 123 -8.84 -2.13 8.15
N ASN A 124 -8.94 -0.94 8.73
CA ASN A 124 -7.78 -0.13 9.09
C ASN A 124 -7.09 -0.74 10.32
N VAL A 125 -5.81 -1.07 10.18
CA VAL A 125 -5.00 -1.67 11.26
C VAL A 125 -3.95 -0.72 11.82
N GLY A 126 -4.14 0.57 11.57
CA GLY A 126 -3.35 1.68 12.12
C GLY A 126 -2.17 2.10 11.26
N GLY A 127 -1.58 3.23 11.63
CA GLY A 127 -0.52 3.88 10.86
C GLY A 127 0.75 3.05 10.69
N ASN A 128 1.48 3.32 9.60
CA ASN A 128 2.78 2.73 9.32
C ASN A 128 3.96 3.51 9.97
N GLY A 129 3.66 4.55 10.76
CA GLY A 129 4.65 5.39 11.46
C GLY A 129 5.04 6.66 10.72
N ILE A 130 4.49 6.88 9.54
CA ILE A 130 4.82 8.02 8.67
C ILE A 130 3.66 9.02 8.64
N THR A 131 4.01 10.30 8.59
CA THR A 131 3.08 11.40 8.29
C THR A 131 3.37 11.90 6.89
N GLY A 132 2.37 11.85 6.02
CA GLY A 132 2.45 12.35 4.66
C GLY A 132 2.02 13.82 4.55
N VAL A 133 2.63 14.53 3.61
CA VAL A 133 2.28 15.92 3.27
C VAL A 133 2.20 16.06 1.76
N ILE A 134 1.08 16.55 1.26
CA ILE A 134 0.89 16.86 -0.16
C ILE A 134 0.92 18.38 -0.35
N GLY A 135 1.34 18.84 -1.50
CA GLY A 135 1.30 20.26 -1.83
C GLY A 135 1.71 20.59 -3.26
N TRP A 136 1.79 21.89 -3.52
CA TRP A 136 2.29 22.46 -4.76
C TRP A 136 3.75 22.83 -4.58
N TYR A 137 4.59 22.37 -5.47
CA TYR A 137 6.03 22.57 -5.38
C TYR A 137 6.58 23.27 -6.62
N ILE A 138 7.63 24.04 -6.40
CA ILE A 138 8.47 24.65 -7.44
C ILE A 138 9.94 24.44 -7.10
N PRO A 139 10.86 24.42 -8.08
CA PRO A 139 12.30 24.49 -7.81
C PRO A 139 12.67 25.80 -7.10
N THR A 140 13.61 25.75 -6.16
CA THR A 140 14.04 26.93 -5.39
C THR A 140 14.60 28.04 -6.28
N TYR A 141 15.21 27.71 -7.43
CA TYR A 141 15.66 28.73 -8.37
C TYR A 141 14.51 29.55 -8.98
N VAL A 142 13.31 28.93 -9.14
CA VAL A 142 12.11 29.65 -9.60
C VAL A 142 11.63 30.63 -8.53
N LEU A 143 11.65 30.21 -7.25
CA LEU A 143 11.31 31.09 -6.14
C LEU A 143 12.29 32.29 -6.03
N LYS A 144 13.61 32.03 -6.21
CA LYS A 144 14.63 33.09 -6.19
C LYS A 144 14.39 34.14 -7.28
N GLN A 145 13.97 33.73 -8.47
CA GLN A 145 13.62 34.61 -9.57
C GLN A 145 12.27 35.32 -9.35
N ASN A 146 11.36 34.71 -8.61
CA ASN A 146 10.00 35.16 -8.36
C ASN A 146 9.65 35.04 -6.87
N PRO A 147 10.16 35.91 -5.97
CA PRO A 147 9.97 35.72 -4.52
C PRO A 147 8.52 35.72 -4.06
N SER A 148 7.60 36.34 -4.84
CA SER A 148 6.17 36.29 -4.55
C SER A 148 5.57 34.89 -4.61
N PHE A 149 6.20 33.96 -5.34
CA PHE A 149 5.72 32.56 -5.48
C PHE A 149 5.84 31.73 -4.19
N LYS A 150 6.33 32.33 -3.11
CA LYS A 150 6.27 31.71 -1.78
C LYS A 150 4.83 31.33 -1.38
N THR A 151 3.84 32.05 -1.89
CA THR A 151 2.42 31.82 -1.63
C THR A 151 1.62 31.74 -2.94
N TRP A 152 0.48 31.08 -2.89
CA TRP A 152 -0.46 31.00 -4.03
C TRP A 152 -0.89 32.37 -4.56
N LYS A 153 -1.01 33.38 -3.67
CA LYS A 153 -1.38 34.74 -4.06
C LYS A 153 -0.37 35.38 -5.02
N GLY A 154 0.90 35.04 -4.83
CA GLY A 154 1.97 35.55 -5.68
C GLY A 154 2.03 34.97 -7.07
N LEU A 155 1.33 33.84 -7.30
CA LEU A 155 1.17 33.25 -8.64
C LEU A 155 0.19 34.04 -9.50
N LYS A 156 -0.82 34.67 -8.88
CA LYS A 156 -1.93 35.34 -9.59
C LYS A 156 -1.43 36.44 -10.51
N GLY A 157 -1.79 36.34 -11.80
CA GLY A 157 -1.34 37.24 -12.86
C GLY A 157 0.06 36.93 -13.40
N LYS A 158 0.77 35.92 -12.86
CA LYS A 158 2.13 35.53 -13.28
C LYS A 158 2.21 34.04 -13.71
N GLU A 159 1.09 33.38 -13.87
CA GLU A 159 1.01 31.95 -14.17
C GLU A 159 1.69 31.61 -15.50
N SER A 160 1.78 32.57 -16.42
CA SER A 160 2.46 32.42 -17.71
C SER A 160 3.95 32.06 -17.60
N VAL A 161 4.58 32.27 -16.43
CA VAL A 161 5.94 31.79 -16.13
C VAL A 161 6.04 30.28 -16.30
N PHE A 162 4.96 29.54 -16.06
CA PHE A 162 4.88 28.08 -16.16
C PHE A 162 4.31 27.59 -17.50
N LYS A 163 4.28 28.42 -18.53
CA LYS A 163 3.74 28.01 -19.85
C LYS A 163 4.46 26.78 -20.42
N SER A 164 3.68 25.93 -21.06
CA SER A 164 4.16 24.80 -21.86
C SER A 164 3.32 24.68 -23.14
N PRO A 165 3.77 23.91 -24.15
CA PRO A 165 2.95 23.66 -25.34
C PRO A 165 1.57 23.08 -25.02
N GLU A 166 1.46 22.24 -23.98
CA GLU A 166 0.20 21.61 -23.59
C GLU A 166 -0.73 22.55 -22.82
N SER A 167 -0.21 23.59 -22.17
CA SER A 167 -1.04 24.56 -21.43
C SER A 167 -1.58 25.69 -22.32
N GLY A 168 -1.08 25.84 -23.54
CA GLY A 168 -1.53 26.89 -24.47
C GLY A 168 -1.22 28.29 -23.92
N SER A 169 -2.25 29.13 -23.74
CA SER A 169 -2.12 30.49 -23.19
C SER A 169 -1.98 30.51 -21.66
N GLN A 170 -2.35 29.43 -20.97
CA GLN A 170 -2.31 29.30 -19.53
C GLN A 170 -0.94 28.85 -19.01
N GLY A 171 -0.66 29.06 -17.71
CA GLY A 171 0.44 28.36 -17.06
C GLY A 171 0.15 26.87 -16.92
N MET A 172 1.18 26.02 -16.90
CA MET A 172 1.02 24.58 -16.65
C MET A 172 1.11 24.29 -15.15
N PHE A 173 0.12 23.59 -14.62
CA PHE A 173 0.22 22.86 -13.38
C PHE A 173 0.39 21.37 -13.70
N LEU A 174 1.54 20.79 -13.36
CA LEU A 174 1.83 19.38 -13.62
C LEU A 174 1.28 18.52 -12.47
N GLY A 175 0.10 17.95 -12.67
CA GLY A 175 -0.58 17.08 -11.70
C GLY A 175 -0.04 15.66 -11.69
N GLY A 176 -0.32 14.93 -10.63
CA GLY A 176 -0.05 13.50 -10.49
C GLY A 176 -1.07 12.62 -11.21
N ASP A 177 -1.03 11.32 -10.90
CA ASP A 177 -2.02 10.35 -11.38
C ASP A 177 -3.42 10.70 -10.84
N PRO A 178 -4.49 10.60 -11.65
CA PRO A 178 -5.85 10.89 -11.20
C PRO A 178 -6.37 10.02 -10.05
N SER A 179 -5.72 8.88 -9.78
CA SER A 179 -6.05 8.01 -8.63
C SER A 179 -5.51 8.53 -7.30
N TYR A 180 -4.51 9.42 -7.33
CA TYR A 180 -3.94 10.00 -6.11
C TYR A 180 -4.92 10.90 -5.39
N VAL A 181 -4.71 11.08 -4.09
CA VAL A 181 -5.42 12.10 -3.32
C VAL A 181 -5.06 13.47 -3.88
N GLN A 182 -5.99 14.13 -4.51
CA GLN A 182 -5.78 15.44 -5.12
C GLN A 182 -7.07 16.26 -5.21
N LYS A 183 -6.91 17.58 -5.13
CA LYS A 183 -7.95 18.59 -5.33
C LYS A 183 -7.44 19.78 -6.14
N ASP A 184 -6.44 19.54 -6.96
CA ASP A 184 -5.69 20.61 -7.63
C ASP A 184 -6.54 21.36 -8.66
N ARG A 185 -7.45 20.68 -9.39
CA ARG A 185 -8.37 21.32 -10.32
C ARG A 185 -9.34 22.25 -9.61
N ALA A 186 -9.87 21.80 -8.47
CA ALA A 186 -10.74 22.61 -7.64
C ALA A 186 -9.99 23.81 -7.07
N LEU A 187 -8.76 23.60 -6.53
CA LEU A 187 -7.90 24.69 -6.06
C LEU A 187 -7.62 25.73 -7.14
N ILE A 188 -7.20 25.31 -8.33
CA ILE A 188 -6.92 26.22 -9.46
C ILE A 188 -8.14 27.07 -9.77
N LYS A 189 -9.32 26.44 -9.86
CA LYS A 189 -10.60 27.11 -10.15
C LYS A 189 -10.99 28.09 -9.05
N GLU A 190 -11.01 27.64 -7.79
CA GLU A 190 -11.51 28.43 -6.66
C GLU A 190 -10.57 29.56 -6.28
N LEU A 191 -9.27 29.41 -6.48
CA LEU A 191 -8.29 30.46 -6.29
C LEU A 191 -8.24 31.45 -7.48
N GLY A 192 -8.95 31.16 -8.56
CA GLY A 192 -9.00 31.97 -9.76
C GLY A 192 -7.64 32.12 -10.44
N LEU A 193 -6.87 31.00 -10.51
CA LEU A 193 -5.56 30.95 -11.13
C LEU A 193 -5.68 30.55 -12.61
N ASN A 194 -4.97 31.25 -13.48
CA ASN A 194 -4.93 30.95 -14.91
C ASN A 194 -3.94 29.81 -15.22
N LEU A 195 -4.20 28.65 -14.59
CA LEU A 195 -3.41 27.42 -14.74
C LEU A 195 -4.22 26.33 -15.44
N LYS A 196 -3.58 25.61 -16.33
CA LYS A 196 -4.11 24.37 -16.90
C LYS A 196 -3.52 23.18 -16.15
N HIS A 197 -4.39 22.36 -15.56
CA HIS A 197 -3.99 21.10 -14.95
C HIS A 197 -3.65 20.07 -16.04
N VAL A 198 -2.40 19.65 -16.09
CA VAL A 198 -1.88 18.67 -17.05
C VAL A 198 -1.48 17.41 -16.28
N VAL A 199 -2.12 16.30 -16.59
CA VAL A 199 -1.85 15.02 -15.94
C VAL A 199 -0.51 14.48 -16.43
N ALA A 200 0.40 14.21 -15.50
CA ALA A 200 1.69 13.60 -15.81
C ALA A 200 1.60 12.06 -15.96
N GLY A 201 0.61 11.45 -15.35
CA GLY A 201 0.51 10.00 -15.15
C GLY A 201 1.07 9.57 -13.80
N ALA A 202 1.41 8.29 -13.65
CA ALA A 202 2.00 7.73 -12.44
C ALA A 202 3.34 8.38 -12.09
N GLU A 203 3.78 8.25 -10.83
CA GLU A 203 4.98 8.91 -10.31
C GLU A 203 6.22 8.83 -11.22
N PRO A 204 6.58 7.69 -11.83
CA PRO A 204 7.76 7.66 -12.70
C PRO A 204 7.68 8.63 -13.88
N ALA A 205 6.50 8.79 -14.50
CA ALA A 205 6.29 9.71 -15.60
C ALA A 205 6.31 11.17 -15.12
N GLN A 206 5.70 11.45 -13.98
CA GLN A 206 5.73 12.76 -13.34
C GLN A 206 7.16 13.16 -12.99
N VAL A 207 7.93 12.27 -12.35
CA VAL A 207 9.35 12.49 -12.01
C VAL A 207 10.18 12.77 -13.26
N ALA A 208 10.05 11.95 -14.31
CA ALA A 208 10.80 12.15 -15.54
C ALA A 208 10.55 13.55 -16.12
N ARG A 209 9.32 14.01 -16.07
CA ARG A 209 8.90 15.27 -16.67
C ARG A 209 9.38 16.50 -15.89
N TRP A 210 9.13 16.57 -14.57
CA TRP A 210 9.58 17.73 -13.81
C TRP A 210 11.10 17.75 -13.62
N THR A 211 11.78 16.59 -13.52
CA THR A 211 13.26 16.56 -13.42
C THR A 211 13.93 16.97 -14.71
N GLN A 212 13.33 16.67 -15.88
CA GLN A 212 13.81 17.18 -17.16
C GLN A 212 13.75 18.71 -17.19
N LEU A 213 12.62 19.31 -16.78
CA LEU A 213 12.48 20.77 -16.70
C LEU A 213 13.47 21.37 -15.68
N TYR A 214 13.63 20.73 -14.52
CA TYR A 214 14.60 21.13 -13.51
C TYR A 214 16.03 21.18 -14.04
N LYS A 215 16.48 20.14 -14.75
CA LYS A 215 17.82 20.07 -15.38
C LYS A 215 18.03 21.19 -16.41
N GLN A 216 16.99 21.55 -17.13
CA GLN A 216 17.00 22.65 -18.12
C GLN A 216 16.85 24.03 -17.46
N LYS A 217 16.74 24.12 -16.12
CA LYS A 217 16.44 25.34 -15.39
C LYS A 217 15.15 26.05 -15.83
N LYS A 218 14.20 25.28 -16.40
CA LYS A 218 12.88 25.80 -16.79
C LYS A 218 11.94 25.80 -15.60
N PRO A 219 11.07 26.82 -15.47
CA PRO A 219 10.07 26.85 -14.41
C PRO A 219 9.10 25.67 -14.53
N VAL A 220 8.78 25.06 -13.39
CA VAL A 220 7.76 24.04 -13.28
C VAL A 220 7.04 24.20 -11.95
N LEU A 221 5.70 24.15 -11.99
CA LEU A 221 4.80 24.09 -10.84
C LEU A 221 4.09 22.76 -10.88
N PHE A 222 4.17 21.97 -9.79
CA PHE A 222 3.69 20.60 -9.81
C PHE A 222 3.15 20.12 -8.46
N TYR A 223 2.25 19.14 -8.53
CA TYR A 223 1.84 18.32 -7.40
C TYR A 223 3.02 17.51 -6.91
N TRP A 224 3.29 17.51 -5.59
CA TRP A 224 4.34 16.73 -5.01
C TRP A 224 4.04 16.41 -3.55
N TYR A 225 4.86 15.56 -2.92
CA TYR A 225 4.58 15.08 -1.58
C TYR A 225 5.85 14.76 -0.79
N ASP A 226 5.68 14.57 0.50
CA ASP A 226 6.68 14.06 1.45
C ASP A 226 6.02 12.94 2.28
N PRO A 227 6.71 11.80 2.55
CA PRO A 227 8.11 11.50 2.23
C PRO A 227 8.30 11.07 0.77
N GLN A 228 9.35 11.63 0.17
CA GLN A 228 9.82 11.22 -1.15
C GLN A 228 11.33 11.51 -1.24
N TYR A 229 12.13 10.49 -1.55
CA TYR A 229 13.59 10.57 -1.50
C TYR A 229 14.18 11.69 -2.39
N LEU A 230 13.49 12.09 -3.45
CA LEU A 230 13.92 13.17 -4.33
C LEU A 230 13.91 14.55 -3.66
N ASN A 231 13.20 14.70 -2.54
CA ASN A 231 13.25 15.94 -1.74
C ASN A 231 14.65 16.18 -1.14
N ALA A 232 15.45 15.14 -0.97
CA ALA A 232 16.86 15.24 -0.57
C ALA A 232 17.83 15.40 -1.76
N VAL A 233 17.35 15.18 -2.99
CA VAL A 233 18.18 15.25 -4.22
C VAL A 233 18.00 16.58 -4.94
N TYR A 234 16.80 17.13 -4.91
CA TYR A 234 16.43 18.35 -5.63
C TYR A 234 16.02 19.42 -4.63
N ASP A 235 16.49 20.63 -4.87
CA ASP A 235 16.18 21.82 -4.07
C ASP A 235 14.79 22.35 -4.48
N LEU A 236 13.77 21.89 -3.77
CA LEU A 236 12.36 22.17 -4.01
C LEU A 236 11.77 22.98 -2.86
N VAL A 237 10.79 23.80 -3.14
CA VAL A 237 10.05 24.55 -2.14
C VAL A 237 8.55 24.36 -2.32
N ARG A 238 7.84 24.13 -1.22
CA ARG A 238 6.38 24.05 -1.20
C ARG A 238 5.80 25.45 -1.15
N ILE A 239 4.84 25.71 -2.04
CA ILE A 239 4.07 26.97 -2.06
C ILE A 239 3.03 26.93 -0.94
N GLN A 240 2.91 28.01 -0.19
CA GLN A 240 1.86 28.15 0.82
C GLN A 240 0.50 28.34 0.14
N LEU A 241 -0.37 27.37 0.30
CA LEU A 241 -1.78 27.42 -0.07
C LEU A 241 -2.60 28.13 1.03
N PRO A 242 -3.89 28.44 0.82
CA PRO A 242 -4.71 29.03 1.88
C PRO A 242 -4.78 28.11 3.09
N LYS A 243 -4.77 28.67 4.30
CA LYS A 243 -4.91 27.88 5.53
C LYS A 243 -6.18 27.06 5.53
N ARG A 244 -6.12 25.87 6.12
CA ARG A 244 -7.30 25.04 6.31
C ARG A 244 -8.34 25.73 7.18
N PHE A 245 -9.60 25.49 6.87
CA PHE A 245 -10.77 25.94 7.62
C PHE A 245 -11.76 24.79 7.80
N LYS A 246 -12.70 24.93 8.74
CA LYS A 246 -13.73 23.93 9.00
C LYS A 246 -14.62 23.76 7.77
N GLY A 247 -14.74 22.52 7.25
CA GLY A 247 -15.54 22.19 6.07
C GLY A 247 -14.79 22.29 4.74
N CYS A 248 -13.47 22.57 4.74
CA CYS A 248 -12.67 22.43 3.53
C CYS A 248 -12.52 20.97 3.14
N LEU A 249 -12.83 20.65 1.88
CA LEU A 249 -12.83 19.30 1.33
C LEU A 249 -11.49 18.95 0.69
N ASP A 250 -11.15 17.66 0.73
CA ASP A 250 -9.89 17.13 0.20
C ASP A 250 -10.10 16.21 -1.02
N ASP A 251 -11.34 15.92 -1.38
CA ASP A 251 -11.72 15.20 -2.59
C ASP A 251 -12.46 16.15 -3.53
N GLU A 252 -11.85 16.51 -4.67
CA GLU A 252 -12.44 17.42 -5.66
C GLU A 252 -13.72 16.89 -6.33
N LYS A 253 -14.05 15.61 -6.13
CA LYS A 253 -15.29 15.00 -6.63
C LYS A 253 -16.50 15.31 -5.75
N ILE A 254 -16.27 15.80 -4.53
CA ILE A 254 -17.34 16.20 -3.61
C ILE A 254 -17.63 17.69 -3.84
N ALA A 255 -18.89 18.04 -4.05
CA ALA A 255 -19.27 19.45 -4.19
C ALA A 255 -19.05 20.20 -2.88
N GLY A 256 -18.34 21.33 -2.93
CA GLY A 256 -18.04 22.18 -1.78
C GLY A 256 -16.82 23.05 -1.99
N ASN A 257 -16.24 23.52 -0.91
CA ASN A 257 -15.10 24.43 -0.94
C ASN A 257 -13.78 23.66 -0.72
N HIS A 258 -12.84 23.80 -1.65
CA HIS A 258 -11.55 23.15 -1.67
C HIS A 258 -10.38 24.14 -1.50
N ALA A 259 -10.67 25.45 -1.38
CA ALA A 259 -9.67 26.52 -1.35
C ALA A 259 -8.85 26.55 -0.06
N CYS A 260 -8.27 25.43 0.34
CA CYS A 260 -7.37 25.30 1.47
C CYS A 260 -6.21 24.34 1.14
N GLU A 261 -5.11 24.43 1.89
CA GLU A 261 -4.02 23.48 1.77
C GLU A 261 -4.44 22.03 2.12
N TYR A 262 -3.66 21.08 1.64
CA TYR A 262 -3.81 19.66 2.00
C TYR A 262 -3.58 19.45 3.51
N PRO A 263 -4.26 18.48 4.14
CA PRO A 263 -3.96 18.12 5.53
C PRO A 263 -2.62 17.41 5.65
N SER A 264 -2.20 17.17 6.88
CA SER A 264 -1.20 16.15 7.15
C SER A 264 -1.89 14.78 7.22
N TYR A 265 -1.35 13.80 6.51
CA TYR A 265 -1.91 12.46 6.39
C TYR A 265 -1.17 11.50 7.32
N GLY A 266 -1.88 10.84 8.23
CA GLY A 266 -1.35 9.65 8.90
C GLY A 266 -1.42 8.50 7.90
N LEU A 267 -0.26 7.97 7.45
CA LEU A 267 -0.28 6.91 6.45
C LEU A 267 -0.67 5.59 7.10
N ASP A 268 -1.86 5.10 6.76
CA ASP A 268 -2.46 3.93 7.36
C ASP A 268 -2.17 2.63 6.60
N LYS A 269 -2.32 1.52 7.31
CA LYS A 269 -2.29 0.17 6.75
C LYS A 269 -3.70 -0.41 6.77
N LEU A 270 -4.09 -0.98 5.64
CA LEU A 270 -5.39 -1.62 5.48
C LEU A 270 -5.19 -3.11 5.23
N VAL A 271 -6.12 -3.91 5.74
CA VAL A 271 -6.19 -5.35 5.45
C VAL A 271 -7.59 -5.75 5.02
N SER A 272 -7.69 -6.79 4.19
CA SER A 272 -9.00 -7.36 3.85
C SER A 272 -9.64 -8.02 5.08
N GLY A 273 -10.97 -7.97 5.13
CA GLY A 273 -11.72 -8.59 6.24
C GLY A 273 -11.54 -10.11 6.31
N GLU A 274 -11.31 -10.75 5.17
CA GLU A 274 -11.01 -12.17 5.09
C GLU A 274 -9.64 -12.47 5.68
N PHE A 275 -8.61 -11.75 5.24
CA PHE A 275 -7.26 -11.92 5.77
C PHE A 275 -7.19 -11.62 7.28
N ALA A 276 -7.95 -10.64 7.77
CA ALA A 276 -8.02 -10.34 9.20
C ALA A 276 -8.55 -11.50 10.06
N LYS A 277 -9.34 -12.41 9.47
CA LYS A 277 -9.93 -13.59 10.12
C LYS A 277 -9.14 -14.88 9.86
N SER A 278 -8.14 -14.85 8.99
CA SER A 278 -7.42 -16.04 8.53
C SER A 278 -6.56 -16.72 9.62
N GLY A 279 -6.29 -16.04 10.74
CA GLY A 279 -5.36 -16.53 11.75
C GLY A 279 -3.89 -16.49 11.32
N SER A 280 -3.56 -15.92 10.16
CA SER A 280 -2.19 -15.81 9.66
C SER A 280 -1.29 -15.05 10.62
N PRO A 281 -0.10 -15.59 10.99
CA PRO A 281 0.87 -14.88 11.82
C PRO A 281 1.39 -13.59 11.14
N ALA A 282 1.25 -13.45 9.83
CA ALA A 282 1.59 -12.23 9.11
C ALA A 282 0.78 -11.03 9.57
N LEU A 283 -0.49 -11.21 9.98
CA LEU A 283 -1.34 -10.12 10.44
C LEU A 283 -0.73 -9.41 11.66
N LYS A 284 -0.10 -10.15 12.59
CA LYS A 284 0.58 -9.57 13.76
C LYS A 284 1.73 -8.67 13.33
N VAL A 285 2.54 -9.12 12.38
CA VAL A 285 3.67 -8.35 11.83
C VAL A 285 3.17 -7.11 11.09
N ILE A 286 2.13 -7.24 10.26
CA ILE A 286 1.53 -6.12 9.54
C ILE A 286 1.02 -5.05 10.50
N ARG A 287 0.31 -5.42 11.56
CA ARG A 287 -0.16 -4.47 12.58
C ARG A 287 0.98 -3.71 13.24
N LYS A 288 2.10 -4.39 13.51
CA LYS A 288 3.29 -3.81 14.15
C LYS A 288 4.24 -3.11 13.19
N PHE A 289 4.09 -3.32 11.88
CA PHE A 289 4.94 -2.65 10.87
C PHE A 289 4.84 -1.13 11.04
N LYS A 290 5.94 -0.55 11.49
CA LYS A 290 6.14 0.90 11.62
C LYS A 290 7.60 1.22 11.38
N TRP A 291 7.85 2.29 10.66
CA TRP A 291 9.19 2.81 10.39
C TRP A 291 9.16 4.32 10.19
N THR A 292 10.27 4.92 9.84
CA THR A 292 10.38 6.37 9.67
C THR A 292 10.36 6.76 8.18
N SER A 293 10.11 8.05 7.92
CA SER A 293 10.25 8.61 6.56
C SER A 293 11.66 8.40 6.00
N ASP A 294 12.70 8.49 6.85
CA ASP A 294 14.09 8.27 6.44
C ASP A 294 14.34 6.81 6.02
N ASP A 295 13.74 5.85 6.74
CA ASP A 295 13.81 4.43 6.38
C ASP A 295 13.18 4.19 5.01
N GLN A 296 11.96 4.72 4.79
CA GLN A 296 11.27 4.61 3.51
C GLN A 296 12.08 5.25 2.39
N ASN A 297 12.54 6.48 2.58
CA ASN A 297 13.34 7.21 1.60
C ASN A 297 14.67 6.52 1.29
N PHE A 298 15.32 5.89 2.28
CA PHE A 298 16.52 5.09 2.06
C PHE A 298 16.25 3.94 1.08
N VAL A 299 15.20 3.15 1.30
CA VAL A 299 14.86 2.02 0.42
C VAL A 299 14.40 2.53 -0.95
N ALA A 300 13.56 3.56 -0.99
CA ALA A 300 13.09 4.20 -2.21
C ALA A 300 14.25 4.73 -3.08
N ASN A 301 15.25 5.34 -2.46
CA ASN A 301 16.46 5.81 -3.16
C ASN A 301 17.29 4.64 -3.71
N LEU A 302 17.43 3.54 -2.97
CA LEU A 302 18.10 2.36 -3.51
C LEU A 302 17.39 1.84 -4.76
N ILE A 303 16.05 1.77 -4.72
CA ILE A 303 15.24 1.23 -5.83
C ILE A 303 15.26 2.19 -7.03
N SER A 304 14.81 3.42 -6.85
CA SER A 304 14.57 4.35 -7.97
C SER A 304 15.77 5.24 -8.29
N GLY A 305 16.54 5.64 -7.29
CA GLY A 305 17.73 6.48 -7.46
C GLY A 305 18.92 5.65 -7.95
N LYS A 306 19.25 4.57 -7.24
CA LYS A 306 20.43 3.73 -7.50
C LYS A 306 20.14 2.51 -8.37
N LYS A 307 18.88 2.30 -8.79
CA LYS A 307 18.44 1.18 -9.66
C LYS A 307 18.76 -0.21 -9.09
N VAL A 308 18.78 -0.34 -7.76
CA VAL A 308 18.95 -1.62 -7.08
C VAL A 308 17.64 -2.40 -7.19
N ALA A 309 17.71 -3.70 -7.47
CA ALA A 309 16.52 -4.56 -7.50
C ALA A 309 15.74 -4.48 -6.18
N LYS A 310 14.40 -4.40 -6.25
CA LYS A 310 13.50 -4.17 -5.12
C LYS A 310 13.77 -5.10 -3.94
N ASP A 311 13.89 -6.42 -4.17
CA ASP A 311 14.19 -7.41 -3.12
C ASP A 311 15.57 -7.20 -2.49
N LYS A 312 16.59 -6.78 -3.28
CA LYS A 312 17.94 -6.49 -2.76
C LYS A 312 17.95 -5.21 -1.92
N ALA A 313 17.23 -4.17 -2.35
CA ALA A 313 17.10 -2.92 -1.59
C ALA A 313 16.42 -3.17 -0.23
N ALA A 314 15.33 -3.93 -0.23
CA ALA A 314 14.63 -4.35 0.99
C ALA A 314 15.55 -5.16 1.94
N ALA A 315 16.25 -6.16 1.40
CA ALA A 315 17.18 -6.98 2.18
C ALA A 315 18.31 -6.15 2.81
N ALA A 316 18.82 -5.14 2.09
CA ALA A 316 19.86 -4.24 2.59
C ALA A 316 19.39 -3.43 3.81
N TRP A 317 18.14 -2.93 3.78
CA TRP A 317 17.55 -2.23 4.91
C TRP A 317 17.29 -3.18 6.09
N VAL A 318 16.66 -4.35 5.85
CA VAL A 318 16.37 -5.35 6.88
C VAL A 318 17.66 -5.81 7.60
N ALA A 319 18.77 -5.99 6.88
CA ALA A 319 20.04 -6.38 7.46
C ALA A 319 20.59 -5.34 8.44
N LYS A 320 20.38 -4.05 8.19
CA LYS A 320 20.82 -2.93 9.03
C LYS A 320 19.87 -2.67 10.20
N ASN A 321 18.59 -3.01 10.07
CA ASN A 321 17.54 -2.63 11.02
C ASN A 321 16.94 -3.85 11.76
N LYS A 322 17.80 -4.79 12.18
CA LYS A 322 17.40 -6.04 12.85
C LYS A 322 16.56 -5.80 14.11
N ALA A 323 16.85 -4.76 14.88
CA ALA A 323 16.12 -4.42 16.10
C ALA A 323 14.66 -4.06 15.79
N THR A 324 14.43 -3.19 14.79
CA THR A 324 13.12 -2.78 14.32
C THR A 324 12.32 -3.98 13.79
N VAL A 325 12.95 -4.80 12.94
CA VAL A 325 12.32 -6.02 12.40
C VAL A 325 11.94 -7.00 13.52
N ASN A 326 12.81 -7.19 14.49
CA ASN A 326 12.53 -8.07 15.64
C ASN A 326 11.37 -7.54 16.51
N ALA A 327 11.20 -6.22 16.62
CA ALA A 327 10.06 -5.62 17.30
C ALA A 327 8.73 -5.93 16.59
N TRP A 328 8.71 -5.99 15.26
CA TRP A 328 7.51 -6.38 14.50
C TRP A 328 7.13 -7.85 14.69
N LEU A 329 8.13 -8.71 14.92
CA LEU A 329 7.95 -10.16 15.09
C LEU A 329 7.49 -10.58 16.49
N LYS A 330 7.76 -9.77 17.51
CA LYS A 330 7.32 -10.00 18.90
C LYS A 330 5.83 -9.71 19.07
#